data_74e9bf810801170a3ce259d6c5ffd103
#
_entry.id   74e9bf810801170a3ce259d6c5ffd103
#
_cell.length_a   1.000
_cell.length_b   1.000
_cell.length_c   1.000
_cell.angle_alpha   90.00
_cell.angle_beta   90.00
_cell.angle_gamma   90.00
#
_symmetry.space_group_name_H-M   'P 1'
#
loop_
_entity.id
_entity.type
_entity.pdbx_description
1 polymer ?
#
loop_
_entity_poly.entity_id
_entity_poly.type
_entity_poly.pdbx_seq_one_letter_code
_entity_poly.pdbx_strand_id
1 'polypeptide(L)'
;MNRELPDVQAAFRKGRGARDQIANICWIIKKTREFQKNIHFCFIDYAKAVDCVDHNKLWKILQEMGIPGHLICLLRNLCEGQEATVRTEHGTTDWFQIEKGVLQGCILSPCLYNLLAECIMQNSSLDEAQAGIKIVSINNLRYADGTTLMTESKELKSLLMKEESEKVGSRLNIQKMKITAHGPITSWQIDGGTVETVADFIFLGSKITADGDLLLGRKL
;
A
#
# COMPACT_ATOMS: atom_id res chain seq x y z
N MET A 1 15.04 11.48 -0.32
CA MET A 1 14.02 10.42 -0.39
C MET A 1 13.06 10.43 0.81
N ASN A 2 13.51 10.22 2.07
CA ASN A 2 12.56 10.18 3.22
C ASN A 2 11.83 11.50 3.51
N ARG A 3 12.27 12.63 2.99
CA ARG A 3 11.62 13.94 3.17
C ARG A 3 10.41 14.14 2.26
N GLU A 4 10.34 13.38 1.18
CA GLU A 4 9.27 13.42 0.17
C GLU A 4 8.09 12.52 0.53
N LEU A 5 8.22 11.69 1.58
CA LEU A 5 7.17 10.79 2.01
C LEU A 5 6.30 11.42 3.09
N PRO A 6 4.97 11.39 2.95
CA PRO A 6 4.05 11.91 3.94
C PRO A 6 4.08 11.11 5.24
N ASP A 7 3.55 11.68 6.30
CA ASP A 7 3.55 11.06 7.64
C ASP A 7 2.70 9.79 7.74
N VAL A 8 1.75 9.60 6.83
CA VAL A 8 0.89 8.42 6.76
C VAL A 8 1.63 7.15 6.32
N GLN A 9 2.77 7.27 5.60
CA GLN A 9 3.64 6.15 5.27
C GLN A 9 4.63 5.91 6.42
N ALA A 10 4.53 4.74 7.07
CA ALA A 10 5.34 4.42 8.24
C ALA A 10 6.46 3.40 7.94
N ALA A 11 6.35 2.61 6.88
CA ALA A 11 7.33 1.57 6.60
C ALA A 11 8.69 2.14 6.19
N PHE A 12 9.74 1.49 6.68
CA PHE A 12 11.14 1.81 6.37
C PHE A 12 11.55 3.25 6.73
N ARG A 13 10.90 3.84 7.73
CA ARG A 13 11.20 5.18 8.24
C ARG A 13 11.72 5.10 9.69
N LYS A 14 12.75 5.90 10.00
CA LYS A 14 13.28 5.98 11.35
C LYS A 14 12.23 6.51 12.33
N GLY A 15 12.03 5.81 13.44
CA GLY A 15 11.08 6.20 14.49
C GLY A 15 9.61 5.92 14.15
N ARG A 16 9.31 5.21 13.06
CA ARG A 16 7.98 4.77 12.67
C ARG A 16 7.94 3.25 12.59
N GLY A 17 6.83 2.64 12.96
CA GLY A 17 6.71 1.19 12.95
C GLY A 17 5.29 0.68 12.76
N ALA A 18 5.17 -0.64 12.60
CA ALA A 18 3.88 -1.31 12.45
C ALA A 18 2.97 -1.05 13.67
N ARG A 19 3.54 -0.98 14.87
CA ARG A 19 2.79 -0.72 16.11
C ARG A 19 2.09 0.64 16.09
N ASP A 20 2.73 1.66 15.52
CA ASP A 20 2.15 3.00 15.43
C ASP A 20 0.92 2.98 14.51
N GLN A 21 1.01 2.28 13.37
CA GLN A 21 -0.11 2.16 12.44
C GLN A 21 -1.26 1.34 13.01
N ILE A 22 -0.97 0.27 13.74
CA ILE A 22 -1.98 -0.51 14.46
C ILE A 22 -2.68 0.36 15.50
N ALA A 23 -1.92 1.10 16.31
CA ALA A 23 -2.47 2.00 17.32
C ALA A 23 -3.35 3.10 16.68
N ASN A 24 -2.93 3.65 15.54
CA ASN A 24 -3.71 4.63 14.79
C ASN A 24 -5.05 4.08 14.33
N ILE A 25 -5.09 2.87 13.75
CA ILE A 25 -6.36 2.23 13.33
C ILE A 25 -7.27 2.00 14.55
N CYS A 26 -6.76 1.41 15.62
CA CYS A 26 -7.55 1.17 16.83
C CYS A 26 -8.10 2.48 17.40
N TRP A 27 -7.29 3.53 17.43
CA TRP A 27 -7.71 4.84 17.91
C TRP A 27 -8.80 5.45 17.00
N ILE A 28 -8.66 5.34 15.67
CA ILE A 28 -9.67 5.84 14.73
C ILE A 28 -10.99 5.10 14.93
N ILE A 29 -10.98 3.78 15.03
CA ILE A 29 -12.19 2.98 15.26
C ILE A 29 -12.87 3.43 16.57
N LYS A 30 -12.13 3.55 17.66
CA LYS A 30 -12.68 3.98 18.96
C LYS A 30 -13.26 5.40 18.88
N LYS A 31 -12.58 6.31 18.21
CA LYS A 31 -13.07 7.69 18.03
C LYS A 31 -14.33 7.76 17.17
N THR A 32 -14.38 7.08 16.05
CA THR A 32 -15.58 7.07 15.20
C THR A 32 -16.80 6.47 15.92
N ARG A 33 -16.59 5.46 16.76
CA ARG A 33 -17.67 4.91 17.62
C ARG A 33 -18.13 5.91 18.67
N GLU A 34 -17.21 6.59 19.34
CA GLU A 34 -17.54 7.63 20.33
C GLU A 34 -18.44 8.72 19.71
N PHE A 35 -18.17 9.08 18.46
CA PHE A 35 -18.98 10.06 17.72
C PHE A 35 -20.14 9.44 16.92
N GLN A 36 -20.42 8.16 17.08
CA GLN A 36 -21.48 7.43 16.37
C GLN A 36 -21.41 7.56 14.85
N LYS A 37 -20.18 7.59 14.30
CA LYS A 37 -19.92 7.68 12.88
C LYS A 37 -19.63 6.31 12.27
N ASN A 38 -20.27 6.03 11.14
CA ASN A 38 -19.93 4.85 10.36
C ASN A 38 -18.59 5.06 9.67
N ILE A 39 -17.72 4.08 9.75
CA ILE A 39 -16.45 4.06 9.03
C ILE A 39 -16.28 2.77 8.28
N HIS A 40 -15.76 2.88 7.07
CA HIS A 40 -15.37 1.77 6.23
C HIS A 40 -13.86 1.78 6.06
N PHE A 41 -13.23 0.64 6.31
CA PHE A 41 -11.81 0.41 6.03
C PHE A 41 -11.69 -0.51 4.84
N CYS A 42 -10.92 -0.12 3.85
CA CYS A 42 -10.52 -0.97 2.75
C CYS A 42 -9.02 -1.26 2.85
N PHE A 43 -8.69 -2.54 3.05
CA PHE A 43 -7.32 -3.02 3.06
C PHE A 43 -6.94 -3.42 1.66
N ILE A 44 -6.00 -2.68 1.09
CA ILE A 44 -5.52 -2.85 -0.27
C ILE A 44 -4.22 -3.62 -0.24
N ASP A 45 -4.15 -4.67 -1.04
CA ASP A 45 -2.97 -5.48 -1.28
C ASP A 45 -2.59 -5.39 -2.76
N TYR A 46 -1.30 -5.32 -3.05
CA TYR A 46 -0.80 -5.29 -4.41
C TYR A 46 -0.29 -6.69 -4.83
N ALA A 47 -0.63 -7.09 -6.04
CA ALA A 47 -0.10 -8.33 -6.60
C ALA A 47 1.37 -8.16 -6.97
N LYS A 48 2.27 -8.85 -6.27
CA LYS A 48 3.73 -8.80 -6.54
C LYS A 48 4.26 -7.35 -6.59
N ALA A 49 3.90 -6.55 -5.60
CA ALA A 49 4.16 -5.12 -5.52
C ALA A 49 5.58 -4.72 -5.99
N VAL A 50 6.58 -5.36 -5.42
CA VAL A 50 8.01 -5.07 -5.65
C VAL A 50 8.50 -5.65 -7.00
N ASP A 51 7.97 -6.82 -7.39
CA ASP A 51 8.44 -7.56 -8.57
C ASP A 51 7.85 -7.02 -9.90
N CYS A 52 6.78 -6.21 -9.82
CA CYS A 52 6.07 -5.71 -11.00
C CYS A 52 6.44 -4.28 -11.38
N VAL A 53 7.33 -3.62 -10.64
CA VAL A 53 7.72 -2.23 -10.90
C VAL A 53 8.36 -2.10 -12.28
N ASP A 54 7.75 -1.31 -13.15
CA ASP A 54 8.28 -0.97 -14.47
C ASP A 54 9.40 0.08 -14.31
N HIS A 55 10.61 -0.26 -14.73
CA HIS A 55 11.77 0.61 -14.57
C HIS A 55 11.60 1.95 -15.28
N ASN A 56 11.09 1.96 -16.51
CA ASN A 56 10.94 3.19 -17.28
C ASN A 56 9.92 4.14 -16.64
N LYS A 57 8.82 3.59 -16.14
CA LYS A 57 7.81 4.35 -15.40
C LYS A 57 8.36 4.86 -14.08
N LEU A 58 9.14 4.04 -13.37
CA LEU A 58 9.78 4.46 -12.12
C LEU A 58 10.70 5.66 -12.34
N TRP A 59 11.56 5.65 -13.37
CA TRP A 59 12.47 6.76 -13.65
C TRP A 59 11.72 8.05 -13.97
N LYS A 60 10.63 7.95 -14.71
CA LYS A 60 9.78 9.11 -15.02
C LYS A 60 9.15 9.69 -13.76
N ILE A 61 8.59 8.85 -12.91
CA ILE A 61 8.00 9.26 -11.63
C ILE A 61 9.03 9.96 -10.74
N LEU A 62 10.23 9.39 -10.60
CA LEU A 62 11.28 10.00 -9.80
C LEU A 62 11.69 11.39 -10.34
N GLN A 63 11.68 11.56 -11.65
CA GLN A 63 11.94 12.85 -12.29
C GLN A 63 10.82 13.86 -12.01
N GLU A 64 9.56 13.44 -12.13
CA GLU A 64 8.39 14.26 -11.83
C GLU A 64 8.34 14.68 -10.34
N MET A 65 8.80 13.82 -9.44
CA MET A 65 8.96 14.12 -8.01
C MET A 65 10.17 15.03 -7.69
N GLY A 66 10.92 15.49 -8.70
CA GLY A 66 12.05 16.39 -8.52
C GLY A 66 13.34 15.72 -8.02
N ILE A 67 13.48 14.40 -8.13
CA ILE A 67 14.73 13.71 -7.80
C ILE A 67 15.80 14.12 -8.81
N PRO A 68 17.00 14.56 -8.36
CA PRO A 68 18.07 15.00 -9.23
C PRO A 68 18.49 13.97 -10.29
N GLY A 69 18.63 14.38 -11.55
CA GLY A 69 18.89 13.50 -12.68
C GLY A 69 20.12 12.61 -12.52
N HIS A 70 21.18 13.10 -11.87
CA HIS A 70 22.38 12.28 -11.60
C HIS A 70 22.10 11.10 -10.66
N LEU A 71 21.17 11.26 -9.66
CA LEU A 71 20.75 10.16 -8.79
C LEU A 71 19.90 9.16 -9.54
N ILE A 72 19.01 9.62 -10.42
CA ILE A 72 18.20 8.74 -11.28
C ILE A 72 19.12 7.93 -12.21
N CYS A 73 20.15 8.56 -12.78
CA CYS A 73 21.14 7.88 -13.60
C CYS A 73 21.87 6.77 -12.83
N LEU A 74 22.30 7.04 -11.60
CA LEU A 74 22.93 6.04 -10.73
C LEU A 74 21.99 4.87 -10.44
N LEU A 75 20.73 5.14 -10.11
CA LEU A 75 19.73 4.11 -9.86
C LEU A 75 19.45 3.27 -11.13
N ARG A 76 19.38 3.91 -12.28
CA ARG A 76 19.22 3.24 -13.58
C ARG A 76 20.38 2.28 -13.84
N ASN A 77 21.62 2.75 -13.69
CA ASN A 77 22.81 1.92 -13.88
C ASN A 77 22.86 0.73 -12.91
N LEU A 78 22.31 0.86 -11.70
CA LEU A 78 22.20 -0.26 -10.75
C LEU A 78 21.19 -1.32 -11.16
N CYS A 79 20.16 -0.94 -11.94
CA CYS A 79 19.10 -1.85 -12.38
C CYS A 79 19.36 -2.40 -13.80
N GLU A 80 20.17 -1.70 -14.60
CA GLU A 80 20.45 -2.07 -15.98
C GLU A 80 21.37 -3.28 -16.06
N GLY A 81 21.05 -4.23 -16.94
CA GLY A 81 21.87 -5.41 -17.17
C GLY A 81 21.90 -6.41 -16.03
N GLN A 82 20.96 -6.33 -15.09
CA GLN A 82 20.86 -7.33 -14.03
C GLN A 82 20.40 -8.67 -14.59
N GLU A 83 21.11 -9.72 -14.24
CA GLU A 83 20.80 -11.10 -14.59
C GLU A 83 20.56 -11.94 -13.34
N ALA A 84 19.72 -12.94 -13.47
CA ALA A 84 19.43 -13.88 -12.40
C ALA A 84 19.43 -15.32 -12.90
N THR A 85 19.65 -16.22 -11.97
CA THR A 85 19.47 -17.66 -12.17
C THR A 85 18.80 -18.24 -10.93
N VAL A 86 18.00 -19.28 -11.09
CA VAL A 86 17.27 -19.94 -10.00
C VAL A 86 17.87 -21.32 -9.76
N ARG A 87 18.24 -21.58 -8.52
CA ARG A 87 18.67 -22.90 -8.08
C ARG A 87 17.46 -23.72 -7.66
N THR A 88 17.25 -24.85 -8.32
CA THR A 88 16.19 -25.81 -8.02
C THR A 88 16.79 -27.12 -7.52
N GLU A 89 15.96 -28.05 -7.08
CA GLU A 89 16.40 -29.44 -6.73
C GLU A 89 16.98 -30.21 -7.94
N HIS A 90 16.61 -29.78 -9.16
CA HIS A 90 17.05 -30.42 -10.41
C HIS A 90 18.24 -29.71 -11.07
N GLY A 91 18.80 -28.68 -10.44
CA GLY A 91 19.94 -27.92 -10.98
C GLY A 91 19.67 -26.43 -11.01
N THR A 92 20.48 -25.71 -11.77
CA THR A 92 20.39 -24.25 -11.92
C THR A 92 19.83 -23.94 -13.29
N THR A 93 18.91 -22.98 -13.39
CA THR A 93 18.39 -22.50 -14.67
C THR A 93 19.47 -21.77 -15.47
N ASP A 94 19.21 -21.55 -16.75
CA ASP A 94 19.99 -20.60 -17.54
C ASP A 94 19.82 -19.18 -16.97
N TRP A 95 20.81 -18.32 -17.25
CA TRP A 95 20.75 -16.92 -16.86
C TRP A 95 19.68 -16.20 -17.67
N PHE A 96 18.89 -15.36 -16.99
CA PHE A 96 17.88 -14.53 -17.63
C PHE A 96 17.98 -13.10 -17.14
N GLN A 97 17.63 -12.16 -17.99
CA GLN A 97 17.66 -10.72 -17.67
C GLN A 97 16.46 -10.30 -16.81
N ILE A 98 16.70 -9.40 -15.86
CA ILE A 98 15.66 -8.80 -15.03
C ILE A 98 15.22 -7.50 -15.70
N GLU A 99 14.03 -7.52 -16.31
CA GLU A 99 13.49 -6.38 -17.06
C GLU A 99 12.59 -5.46 -16.19
N LYS A 100 12.16 -5.93 -15.03
CA LYS A 100 11.24 -5.22 -14.13
C LYS A 100 11.43 -5.67 -12.68
N GLY A 101 10.83 -4.91 -11.78
CA GLY A 101 10.93 -5.14 -10.34
C GLY A 101 12.07 -4.38 -9.71
N VAL A 102 12.06 -4.33 -8.39
CA VAL A 102 13.16 -3.82 -7.58
C VAL A 102 13.69 -4.96 -6.71
N LEU A 103 15.00 -5.04 -6.60
CA LEU A 103 15.69 -6.19 -6.00
C LEU A 103 15.28 -6.37 -4.54
N GLN A 104 14.70 -7.52 -4.21
CA GLN A 104 14.38 -7.87 -2.82
C GLN A 104 15.67 -8.01 -2.01
N GLY A 105 15.69 -7.39 -0.82
CA GLY A 105 16.89 -7.34 0.02
C GLY A 105 17.82 -6.14 -0.24
N CYS A 106 17.63 -5.38 -1.31
CA CYS A 106 18.34 -4.13 -1.53
C CYS A 106 17.80 -3.03 -0.61
N ILE A 107 18.69 -2.28 0.03
CA ILE A 107 18.32 -1.18 0.95
C ILE A 107 17.54 -0.05 0.27
N LEU A 108 17.68 0.10 -1.05
CA LEU A 108 17.01 1.15 -1.84
C LEU A 108 15.60 0.73 -2.27
N SER A 109 15.33 -0.55 -2.46
CA SER A 109 14.08 -1.05 -3.01
C SER A 109 12.84 -0.62 -2.21
N PRO A 110 12.82 -0.68 -0.87
CA PRO A 110 11.71 -0.17 -0.09
C PRO A 110 11.46 1.33 -0.29
N CYS A 111 12.51 2.12 -0.42
CA CYS A 111 12.41 3.56 -0.65
C CYS A 111 11.83 3.86 -2.04
N LEU A 112 12.29 3.16 -3.08
CA LEU A 112 11.81 3.31 -4.44
C LEU A 112 10.33 2.93 -4.54
N TYR A 113 9.95 1.81 -3.92
CA TYR A 113 8.55 1.40 -3.89
C TYR A 113 7.66 2.38 -3.12
N ASN A 114 8.11 2.91 -1.98
CA ASN A 114 7.36 3.91 -1.23
C ASN A 114 7.11 5.19 -2.06
N LEU A 115 8.08 5.63 -2.87
CA LEU A 115 7.92 6.77 -3.77
C LEU A 115 6.91 6.47 -4.89
N LEU A 116 6.95 5.26 -5.45
CA LEU A 116 5.97 4.81 -6.43
C LEU A 116 4.55 4.80 -5.84
N ALA A 117 4.39 4.22 -4.66
CA ALA A 117 3.11 4.19 -3.95
C ALA A 117 2.60 5.61 -3.63
N GLU A 118 3.50 6.53 -3.31
CA GLU A 118 3.16 7.95 -3.11
C GLU A 118 2.60 8.57 -4.37
N CYS A 119 3.24 8.37 -5.52
CA CYS A 119 2.77 8.86 -6.80
C CYS A 119 1.36 8.33 -7.14
N ILE A 120 1.10 7.04 -6.90
CA ILE A 120 -0.24 6.45 -7.08
C ILE A 120 -1.28 7.20 -6.23
N MET A 121 -0.96 7.45 -4.97
CA MET A 121 -1.88 8.10 -4.04
C MET A 121 -2.17 9.55 -4.43
N GLN A 122 -1.15 10.31 -4.80
CA GLN A 122 -1.29 11.71 -5.24
C GLN A 122 -2.15 11.81 -6.50
N ASN A 123 -1.86 10.97 -7.50
CA ASN A 123 -2.59 10.97 -8.77
C ASN A 123 -4.04 10.48 -8.64
N SER A 124 -4.32 9.62 -7.65
CA SER A 124 -5.70 9.17 -7.38
C SER A 124 -6.54 10.22 -6.67
N SER A 125 -6.01 11.43 -6.41
CA SER A 125 -6.68 12.53 -5.70
C SER A 125 -7.30 12.11 -4.36
N LEU A 126 -6.74 11.08 -3.75
CA LEU A 126 -7.24 10.56 -2.47
C LEU A 126 -6.90 11.50 -1.31
N ASP A 127 -5.82 12.26 -1.45
CA ASP A 127 -5.39 13.23 -0.43
C ASP A 127 -6.23 14.52 -0.46
N GLU A 128 -6.73 14.93 -1.62
CA GLU A 128 -7.58 16.12 -1.80
C GLU A 128 -9.06 15.87 -1.49
N ALA A 129 -9.44 14.61 -1.38
CA ALA A 129 -10.83 14.28 -1.23
C ALA A 129 -11.33 14.63 0.17
N GLN A 130 -12.36 15.44 0.22
CA GLN A 130 -13.25 15.66 1.38
C GLN A 130 -13.88 14.36 1.93
N ALA A 131 -13.47 13.20 1.41
CA ALA A 131 -13.93 11.86 1.77
C ALA A 131 -13.24 11.28 3.01
N GLY A 132 -12.31 12.01 3.61
CA GLY A 132 -11.71 11.61 4.89
C GLY A 132 -12.70 11.69 6.05
N ILE A 133 -12.36 11.04 7.13
CA ILE A 133 -13.11 11.16 8.38
C ILE A 133 -12.91 12.57 8.89
N LYS A 134 -13.94 13.39 8.83
CA LYS A 134 -13.89 14.82 9.26
C LYS A 134 -13.35 15.03 10.68
N ILE A 135 -13.52 14.02 11.53
CA ILE A 135 -13.07 14.04 12.92
C ILE A 135 -11.56 13.85 13.04
N VAL A 136 -10.93 13.15 12.08
CA VAL A 136 -9.53 12.69 12.21
C VAL A 136 -8.62 13.30 11.16
N SER A 137 -9.16 13.89 10.09
CA SER A 137 -8.40 14.41 8.94
C SER A 137 -7.41 13.41 8.32
N ILE A 138 -7.65 12.10 8.53
CA ILE A 138 -6.85 11.01 8.00
C ILE A 138 -7.75 10.16 7.12
N ASN A 139 -7.38 9.97 5.87
CA ASN A 139 -8.13 9.20 4.88
C ASN A 139 -7.41 7.91 4.46
N ASN A 140 -6.15 7.77 4.79
CA ASN A 140 -5.36 6.57 4.50
C ASN A 140 -4.25 6.35 5.54
N LEU A 141 -3.81 5.10 5.67
CA LEU A 141 -2.61 4.70 6.41
C LEU A 141 -1.84 3.71 5.55
N ARG A 142 -0.51 3.85 5.52
CA ARG A 142 0.34 3.05 4.64
C ARG A 142 1.49 2.41 5.40
N TYR A 143 1.76 1.16 5.06
CA TYR A 143 2.92 0.44 5.56
C TYR A 143 3.48 -0.44 4.44
N ALA A 144 4.55 -0.01 3.78
CA ALA A 144 5.11 -0.60 2.57
C ALA A 144 4.07 -0.68 1.43
N ASP A 145 3.76 -1.88 0.97
CA ASP A 145 2.73 -2.16 -0.03
C ASP A 145 1.31 -2.23 0.55
N GLY A 146 1.16 -2.39 1.86
CA GLY A 146 -0.14 -2.37 2.52
C GLY A 146 -0.70 -0.95 2.65
N THR A 147 -1.83 -0.70 2.01
CA THR A 147 -2.56 0.56 2.10
C THR A 147 -3.95 0.33 2.70
N THR A 148 -4.31 1.13 3.69
CA THR A 148 -5.65 1.13 4.27
C THR A 148 -6.32 2.44 3.93
N LEU A 149 -7.40 2.39 3.16
CA LEU A 149 -8.26 3.53 2.89
C LEU A 149 -9.39 3.59 3.92
N MET A 150 -9.76 4.79 4.30
CA MET A 150 -10.82 5.05 5.28
C MET A 150 -11.81 6.06 4.73
N THR A 151 -13.12 5.77 4.88
CA THR A 151 -14.17 6.64 4.41
C THR A 151 -15.44 6.53 5.27
N GLU A 152 -16.18 7.62 5.40
CA GLU A 152 -17.53 7.63 5.97
C GLU A 152 -18.60 7.25 4.94
N SER A 153 -18.30 7.38 3.65
CA SER A 153 -19.24 7.08 2.55
C SER A 153 -19.00 5.68 1.97
N LYS A 154 -20.04 5.14 1.31
CA LYS A 154 -19.94 3.86 0.59
C LYS A 154 -19.16 3.98 -0.73
N GLU A 155 -18.88 5.19 -1.18
CA GLU A 155 -18.12 5.43 -2.40
C GLU A 155 -16.63 5.26 -2.12
N LEU A 156 -16.15 4.06 -2.34
CA LEU A 156 -14.74 3.78 -2.21
C LEU A 156 -14.01 4.27 -3.46
N LYS A 157 -13.04 5.13 -3.27
CA LYS A 157 -12.14 5.60 -4.32
C LYS A 157 -11.10 4.56 -4.77
N SER A 158 -11.35 3.29 -4.44
CA SER A 158 -10.50 2.17 -4.84
C SER A 158 -10.42 1.99 -6.36
N LEU A 159 -11.45 2.40 -7.09
CA LEU A 159 -11.43 2.35 -8.56
C LEU A 159 -10.38 3.32 -9.13
N LEU A 160 -10.34 4.56 -8.64
CA LEU A 160 -9.33 5.55 -9.07
C LEU A 160 -7.92 5.07 -8.74
N MET A 161 -7.74 4.49 -7.54
CA MET A 161 -6.45 3.92 -7.15
C MET A 161 -6.03 2.74 -8.04
N LYS A 162 -6.98 1.93 -8.50
CA LYS A 162 -6.71 0.85 -9.45
C LYS A 162 -6.19 1.40 -10.78
N GLU A 163 -6.87 2.37 -11.36
CA GLU A 163 -6.46 2.98 -12.63
C GLU A 163 -5.07 3.60 -12.54
N GLU A 164 -4.78 4.36 -11.47
CA GLU A 164 -3.46 4.96 -11.26
C GLU A 164 -2.38 3.90 -11.01
N SER A 165 -2.71 2.83 -10.28
CA SER A 165 -1.78 1.72 -10.05
C SER A 165 -1.41 1.01 -11.37
N GLU A 166 -2.37 0.77 -12.24
CA GLU A 166 -2.13 0.13 -13.55
C GLU A 166 -1.28 1.01 -14.47
N LYS A 167 -1.45 2.33 -14.42
CA LYS A 167 -0.59 3.27 -15.18
C LYS A 167 0.88 3.13 -14.83
N VAL A 168 1.21 2.84 -13.59
CA VAL A 168 2.59 2.66 -13.10
C VAL A 168 3.07 1.20 -13.13
N GLY A 169 2.24 0.28 -13.61
CA GLY A 169 2.59 -1.15 -13.73
C GLY A 169 2.26 -2.00 -12.50
N SER A 170 1.71 -1.41 -11.44
CA SER A 170 1.22 -2.14 -10.27
C SER A 170 -0.22 -2.63 -10.47
N ARG A 171 -0.55 -3.78 -9.91
CA ARG A 171 -1.91 -4.34 -9.97
C ARG A 171 -2.45 -4.61 -8.58
N LEU A 172 -3.70 -4.23 -8.35
CA LEU A 172 -4.39 -4.57 -7.11
C LEU A 172 -4.73 -6.07 -7.08
N ASN A 173 -4.56 -6.68 -5.92
CA ASN A 173 -4.99 -8.05 -5.68
C ASN A 173 -6.39 -8.05 -5.05
N ILE A 174 -7.42 -7.95 -5.90
CA ILE A 174 -8.81 -7.84 -5.45
C ILE A 174 -9.22 -9.01 -4.54
N GLN A 175 -8.71 -10.21 -4.78
CA GLN A 175 -9.02 -11.39 -3.97
C GLN A 175 -8.48 -11.32 -2.53
N LYS A 176 -7.36 -10.63 -2.34
CA LYS A 176 -6.77 -10.41 -1.02
C LYS A 176 -7.26 -9.14 -0.33
N MET A 177 -7.89 -8.23 -1.09
CA MET A 177 -8.48 -7.05 -0.50
C MET A 177 -9.60 -7.42 0.46
N LYS A 178 -9.70 -6.70 1.56
CA LYS A 178 -10.72 -6.90 2.59
C LYS A 178 -11.36 -5.57 2.92
N ILE A 179 -12.64 -5.62 3.22
CA ILE A 179 -13.36 -4.46 3.74
C ILE A 179 -13.91 -4.80 5.11
N THR A 180 -13.73 -3.91 6.06
CA THR A 180 -14.45 -3.93 7.32
C THR A 180 -15.21 -2.63 7.50
N ALA A 181 -16.39 -2.72 8.10
CA ALA A 181 -17.24 -1.57 8.31
C ALA A 181 -17.87 -1.63 9.70
N HIS A 182 -17.97 -0.46 10.32
CA HIS A 182 -18.83 -0.28 11.48
C HIS A 182 -20.19 0.21 10.97
N GLY A 183 -21.17 -0.71 10.86
CA GLY A 183 -22.50 -0.44 10.29
C GLY A 183 -22.99 -1.56 9.37
N PRO A 184 -24.20 -1.46 8.80
CA PRO A 184 -24.72 -2.46 7.88
C PRO A 184 -23.84 -2.55 6.62
N ILE A 185 -23.27 -3.72 6.42
CA ILE A 185 -22.34 -3.99 5.32
C ILE A 185 -23.16 -4.39 4.08
N THR A 186 -22.91 -3.70 2.98
CA THR A 186 -23.35 -4.12 1.65
C THR A 186 -22.16 -4.74 0.92
N SER A 187 -22.41 -5.65 -0.02
CA SER A 187 -21.38 -6.19 -0.90
C SER A 187 -20.67 -5.07 -1.68
N TRP A 188 -19.37 -5.12 -1.74
CA TRP A 188 -18.56 -4.16 -2.51
C TRP A 188 -18.02 -4.85 -3.75
N GLN A 189 -18.13 -4.15 -4.87
CA GLN A 189 -17.60 -4.63 -6.14
C GLN A 189 -16.57 -3.63 -6.67
N ILE A 190 -15.44 -4.15 -7.11
CA ILE A 190 -14.41 -3.40 -7.82
C ILE A 190 -14.21 -4.12 -9.15
N ASP A 191 -14.51 -3.45 -10.25
CA ASP A 191 -14.34 -3.97 -11.60
C ASP A 191 -14.94 -5.37 -11.81
N GLY A 192 -16.17 -5.56 -11.33
CA GLY A 192 -16.90 -6.84 -11.39
C GLY A 192 -16.42 -7.91 -10.41
N GLY A 193 -15.34 -7.68 -9.69
CA GLY A 193 -14.86 -8.55 -8.61
C GLY A 193 -15.47 -8.16 -7.26
N THR A 194 -16.01 -9.13 -6.53
CA THR A 194 -16.55 -8.89 -5.19
C THR A 194 -15.41 -8.87 -4.17
N VAL A 195 -15.31 -7.79 -3.40
CA VAL A 195 -14.37 -7.67 -2.27
C VAL A 195 -15.00 -8.28 -1.03
N GLU A 196 -14.26 -9.15 -0.35
CA GLU A 196 -14.74 -9.81 0.86
C GLU A 196 -14.91 -8.82 1.99
N THR A 197 -16.06 -8.91 2.66
CA THR A 197 -16.36 -8.13 3.85
C THR A 197 -16.11 -8.99 5.09
N VAL A 198 -15.35 -8.45 6.03
CA VAL A 198 -14.91 -9.18 7.22
C VAL A 198 -15.27 -8.41 8.50
N ALA A 199 -15.61 -9.15 9.55
CA ALA A 199 -15.86 -8.58 10.89
C ALA A 199 -14.55 -8.23 11.61
N ASP A 200 -13.54 -9.09 11.43
CA ASP A 200 -12.20 -8.93 12.00
C ASP A 200 -11.17 -9.01 10.88
N PHE A 201 -10.05 -8.35 11.04
CA PHE A 201 -8.99 -8.39 10.05
C PHE A 201 -7.61 -8.47 10.69
N ILE A 202 -6.65 -9.01 9.93
CA ILE A 202 -5.25 -9.04 10.33
C ILE A 202 -4.54 -7.88 9.64
N PHE A 203 -4.05 -6.95 10.45
CA PHE A 203 -3.29 -5.82 9.97
C PHE A 203 -1.89 -5.82 10.60
N LEU A 204 -0.87 -5.89 9.76
CA LEU A 204 0.54 -5.92 10.18
C LEU A 204 0.82 -6.96 11.27
N GLY A 205 0.24 -8.16 11.12
CA GLY A 205 0.42 -9.27 12.06
C GLY A 205 -0.42 -9.22 13.34
N SER A 206 -1.30 -8.22 13.48
CA SER A 206 -2.20 -8.10 14.61
C SER A 206 -3.66 -8.23 14.18
N LYS A 207 -4.45 -9.01 14.92
CA LYS A 207 -5.88 -9.12 14.68
C LYS A 207 -6.60 -7.94 15.35
N ILE A 208 -7.32 -7.16 14.53
CA ILE A 208 -8.13 -6.03 14.97
C ILE A 208 -9.60 -6.41 14.78
N THR A 209 -10.40 -6.21 15.80
CA THR A 209 -11.85 -6.41 15.74
C THR A 209 -12.56 -5.16 15.21
N ALA A 210 -13.78 -5.32 14.73
CA ALA A 210 -14.63 -4.19 14.33
C ALA A 210 -14.84 -3.16 15.46
N ASP A 211 -14.64 -3.58 16.72
CA ASP A 211 -14.73 -2.71 17.91
C ASP A 211 -13.43 -1.94 18.19
N GLY A 212 -12.37 -2.17 17.42
CA GLY A 212 -11.07 -1.55 17.61
C GLY A 212 -10.25 -2.16 18.74
N ASP A 213 -10.63 -3.35 19.20
CA ASP A 213 -9.84 -4.09 20.17
C ASP A 213 -8.74 -4.89 19.48
N LEU A 214 -7.61 -4.92 20.15
CA LEU A 214 -6.42 -5.61 19.68
C LEU A 214 -6.39 -7.01 20.27
N LEU A 215 -6.63 -8.02 19.46
CA LEU A 215 -6.37 -9.39 19.86
C LEU A 215 -4.91 -9.68 19.47
N LEU A 216 -4.01 -9.61 20.45
CA LEU A 216 -2.63 -10.05 20.26
C LEU A 216 -2.66 -11.53 19.87
N GLY A 217 -2.46 -11.82 18.60
CA GLY A 217 -2.32 -13.19 18.13
C GLY A 217 -1.15 -13.82 18.89
N ARG A 218 -1.43 -14.92 19.60
CA ARG A 218 -0.34 -15.80 20.05
C ARG A 218 0.43 -16.16 18.77
N LYS A 219 1.75 -15.94 18.79
CA LYS A 219 2.64 -16.50 17.78
C LYS A 219 2.32 -17.99 17.67
N LEU A 220 1.79 -18.40 16.52
CA LEU A 220 1.81 -19.80 16.10
C LEU A 220 3.25 -20.16 15.73
#